data_b3bc93925f157f8ad250ac3a48b8b2c4
#
_entry.id   b3bc93925f157f8ad250ac3a48b8b2c4
#
_cell.length_a   1.000
_cell.length_b   1.000
_cell.length_c   1.000
_cell.angle_alpha   90.00
_cell.angle_beta   90.00
_cell.angle_gamma   90.00
#
_symmetry.space_group_name_H-M   'P 1'
#
loop_
_entity.id
_entity.type
_entity.pdbx_description
1 polymer ?
#
loop_
_entity_poly.entity_id
_entity_poly.type
_entity_poly.pdbx_seq_one_letter_code
_entity_poly.pdbx_strand_id
1 'polypeptide(L)'
;VSNLMIKKNKISVIDSQDAVYGNIAYDLASLIDDVRLKTSKNIKEMIYQSYLNLNKKKINKIKFKNDFEILSVLRNLKIIGIFTRLAIRDKKKIYLKLIPYAWNLIELRLKNNVIFKDLKYCLDVNFSKKIRLLIN
;
A
#
# COMPACT_ATOMS: atom_id res chain seq x y z
N VAL A 1 0.36 -10.29 -6.61
CA VAL A 1 1.63 -9.72 -7.06
C VAL A 1 1.94 -10.28 -8.45
N SER A 2 1.54 -9.55 -9.49
CA SER A 2 1.59 -10.01 -10.89
C SER A 2 3.01 -10.21 -11.43
N ASN A 3 3.98 -9.49 -10.85
CA ASN A 3 5.37 -9.45 -11.33
C ASN A 3 6.31 -10.38 -10.54
N LEU A 4 5.75 -11.35 -9.81
CA LEU A 4 6.51 -12.41 -9.15
C LEU A 4 6.18 -13.76 -9.79
N MET A 5 7.21 -14.49 -10.17
CA MET A 5 7.10 -15.86 -10.69
C MET A 5 7.79 -16.84 -9.76
N ILE A 6 7.19 -18.00 -9.56
CA ILE A 6 7.79 -19.10 -8.79
C ILE A 6 8.19 -20.21 -9.75
N LYS A 7 9.47 -20.57 -9.73
CA LYS A 7 10.01 -21.69 -10.49
C LYS A 7 10.96 -22.50 -9.60
N LYS A 8 10.69 -23.78 -9.41
CA LYS A 8 11.52 -24.70 -8.59
C LYS A 8 11.89 -24.10 -7.22
N ASN A 9 10.89 -23.64 -6.47
CA ASN A 9 11.04 -22.98 -5.15
C ASN A 9 11.90 -21.70 -5.13
N LYS A 10 12.17 -21.11 -6.27
CA LYS A 10 12.83 -19.79 -6.41
C LYS A 10 11.82 -18.76 -6.86
N ILE A 11 11.88 -17.57 -6.25
CA ILE A 11 11.08 -16.43 -6.68
C ILE A 11 11.91 -15.59 -7.63
N SER A 12 11.35 -15.29 -8.80
CA SER A 12 11.93 -14.38 -9.78
C SER A 12 11.04 -13.15 -9.92
N VAL A 13 11.66 -11.99 -10.04
CA VAL A 13 10.97 -10.74 -10.34
C VAL A 13 11.06 -10.51 -11.85
N ILE A 14 9.92 -10.16 -12.45
CA ILE A 14 9.80 -9.76 -13.87
C ILE A 14 9.31 -8.32 -13.96
N ASP A 15 9.33 -7.74 -15.16
CA ASP A 15 8.84 -6.39 -15.43
C ASP A 15 9.70 -5.30 -14.74
N SER A 16 11.01 -5.41 -14.89
CA SER A 16 11.98 -4.50 -14.26
C SER A 16 12.40 -3.31 -15.14
N GLN A 17 11.84 -3.19 -16.35
CA GLN A 17 12.22 -2.14 -17.31
C GLN A 17 11.90 -0.72 -16.83
N ASP A 18 10.92 -0.56 -15.95
CA ASP A 18 10.53 0.72 -15.37
C ASP A 18 11.15 0.98 -13.98
N ALA A 19 12.23 0.25 -13.66
CA ALA A 19 12.93 0.42 -12.40
C ALA A 19 13.59 1.81 -12.33
N VAL A 20 13.36 2.51 -11.20
CA VAL A 20 13.90 3.84 -10.94
C VAL A 20 14.58 3.91 -9.57
N TYR A 21 15.53 4.82 -9.41
CA TYR A 21 16.05 5.13 -8.09
C TYR A 21 14.97 5.80 -7.25
N GLY A 22 14.72 5.25 -6.06
CA GLY A 22 13.66 5.75 -5.18
C GLY A 22 13.89 5.37 -3.72
N ASN A 23 12.92 5.69 -2.88
CA ASN A 23 12.96 5.31 -1.47
C ASN A 23 12.80 3.81 -1.31
N ILE A 24 13.73 3.18 -0.60
CA ILE A 24 13.80 1.72 -0.38
C ILE A 24 12.56 1.12 0.32
N ALA A 25 11.76 1.95 0.99
CA ALA A 25 10.52 1.51 1.62
C ALA A 25 9.36 1.33 0.62
N TYR A 26 9.46 1.86 -0.62
CA TYR A 26 8.37 1.83 -1.59
C TYR A 26 7.99 0.42 -2.02
N ASP A 27 8.97 -0.40 -2.35
CA ASP A 27 8.73 -1.78 -2.82
C ASP A 27 8.16 -2.64 -1.69
N LEU A 28 8.69 -2.46 -0.47
CA LEU A 28 8.16 -3.16 0.70
C LEU A 28 6.71 -2.74 1.00
N ALA A 29 6.39 -1.44 0.94
CA ALA A 29 5.02 -0.95 1.10
C ALA A 29 4.10 -1.50 0.01
N SER A 30 4.60 -1.59 -1.23
CA SER A 30 3.87 -2.16 -2.36
C SER A 30 3.56 -3.65 -2.21
N LEU A 31 4.46 -4.39 -1.59
CA LEU A 31 4.30 -5.82 -1.32
C LEU A 31 3.35 -6.07 -0.15
N ILE A 32 3.57 -5.39 0.98
CA ILE A 32 2.82 -5.61 2.23
C ILE A 32 1.38 -5.10 2.12
N ASP A 33 1.18 -3.95 1.48
CA ASP A 33 -0.12 -3.29 1.36
C ASP A 33 -0.68 -3.36 -0.08
N ASP A 34 -0.50 -4.52 -0.74
CA ASP A 34 -1.15 -4.78 -2.04
C ASP A 34 -2.66 -4.95 -1.85
N VAL A 35 -3.45 -4.12 -2.52
CA VAL A 35 -4.92 -4.13 -2.46
C VAL A 35 -5.54 -5.39 -3.08
N ARG A 36 -4.81 -6.09 -3.93
CA ARG A 36 -5.27 -7.31 -4.62
C ARG A 36 -5.06 -8.57 -3.77
N LEU A 37 -4.22 -8.49 -2.74
CA LEU A 37 -3.90 -9.60 -1.86
C LEU A 37 -4.16 -9.23 -0.40
N LYS A 38 -5.29 -9.70 0.14
CA LYS A 38 -5.61 -9.49 1.55
C LYS A 38 -4.72 -10.37 2.42
N THR A 39 -3.83 -9.75 3.18
CA THR A 39 -2.96 -10.43 4.14
C THR A 39 -3.32 -10.04 5.57
N SER A 40 -3.14 -10.96 6.52
CA SER A 40 -3.39 -10.68 7.94
C SER A 40 -2.34 -9.70 8.49
N LYS A 41 -2.69 -9.04 9.60
CA LYS A 41 -1.77 -8.13 10.30
C LYS A 41 -0.47 -8.84 10.71
N ASN A 42 -0.57 -10.09 11.16
CA ASN A 42 0.59 -10.87 11.59
C ASN A 42 1.55 -11.13 10.43
N ILE A 43 1.03 -11.49 9.25
CA ILE A 43 1.85 -11.69 8.04
C ILE A 43 2.51 -10.37 7.62
N LYS A 44 1.78 -9.26 7.63
CA LYS A 44 2.34 -7.93 7.32
C LYS A 44 3.50 -7.58 8.25
N GLU A 45 3.31 -7.77 9.55
CA GLU A 45 4.33 -7.50 10.55
C GLU A 45 5.54 -8.43 10.39
N MET A 46 5.31 -9.71 10.17
CA MET A 46 6.38 -10.69 9.94
C MET A 46 7.25 -10.31 8.74
N ILE A 47 6.64 -9.93 7.63
CA ILE A 47 7.38 -9.50 6.42
C ILE A 47 8.18 -8.22 6.72
N TYR A 48 7.55 -7.24 7.38
CA TYR A 48 8.19 -5.98 7.76
C TYR A 48 9.42 -6.21 8.65
N GLN A 49 9.27 -7.02 9.72
CA GLN A 49 10.36 -7.33 10.63
C GLN A 49 11.48 -8.15 9.96
N SER A 50 11.13 -9.09 9.08
CA SER A 50 12.10 -9.85 8.31
C SER A 50 12.95 -8.92 7.42
N TYR A 51 12.33 -7.97 6.77
CA TYR A 51 13.04 -6.98 5.95
C TYR A 51 14.01 -6.13 6.80
N LEU A 52 13.56 -5.64 7.96
CA LEU A 52 14.42 -4.88 8.87
C LEU A 52 15.60 -5.72 9.36
N ASN A 53 15.37 -6.99 9.68
CA ASN A 53 16.42 -7.89 10.17
C ASN A 53 17.49 -8.16 9.12
N LEU A 54 17.11 -8.33 7.86
CA LEU A 54 18.05 -8.52 6.74
C LEU A 54 18.88 -7.25 6.46
N ASN A 55 18.37 -6.08 6.81
CA ASN A 55 18.99 -4.79 6.50
C ASN A 55 19.46 -3.99 7.74
N LYS A 56 19.64 -4.63 8.88
CA LYS A 56 19.94 -3.98 10.19
C LYS A 56 21.03 -2.90 10.15
N LYS A 57 22.12 -3.14 9.39
CA LYS A 57 23.27 -2.23 9.32
C LYS A 57 23.06 -1.02 8.38
N LYS A 58 22.00 -1.03 7.57
CA LYS A 58 21.79 -0.05 6.50
C LYS A 58 20.59 0.87 6.74
N ILE A 59 19.73 0.53 7.70
CA ILE A 59 18.45 1.20 7.89
C ILE A 59 18.35 1.86 9.26
N ASN A 60 18.07 3.17 9.26
CA ASN A 60 17.54 3.85 10.44
C ASN A 60 16.07 3.47 10.61
N LYS A 61 15.74 2.71 11.65
CA LYS A 61 14.41 2.13 11.85
C LYS A 61 13.28 3.15 11.97
N ILE A 62 13.54 4.29 12.64
CA ILE A 62 12.53 5.34 12.86
C ILE A 62 12.21 6.01 11.52
N LYS A 63 13.23 6.45 10.81
CA LYS A 63 13.07 7.05 9.48
C LYS A 63 12.39 6.09 8.51
N PHE A 64 12.86 4.86 8.46
CA PHE A 64 12.30 3.83 7.58
C PHE A 64 10.82 3.55 7.86
N LYS A 65 10.42 3.50 9.15
CA LYS A 65 9.03 3.33 9.53
C LYS A 65 8.16 4.48 9.00
N ASN A 66 8.58 5.72 9.18
CA ASN A 66 7.87 6.89 8.66
C ASN A 66 7.77 6.84 7.14
N ASP A 67 8.88 6.61 6.45
CA ASP A 67 8.90 6.49 4.98
C ASP A 67 7.96 5.38 4.48
N PHE A 68 7.99 4.23 5.12
CA PHE A 68 7.11 3.10 4.80
C PHE A 68 5.62 3.45 4.96
N GLU A 69 5.24 4.06 6.07
CA GLU A 69 3.85 4.44 6.33
C GLU A 69 3.38 5.54 5.36
N ILE A 70 4.21 6.56 5.10
CA ILE A 70 3.92 7.62 4.14
C ILE A 70 3.71 7.03 2.73
N LEU A 71 4.65 6.22 2.27
CA LEU A 71 4.61 5.64 0.93
C LEU A 71 3.44 4.67 0.76
N SER A 72 3.11 3.91 1.82
CA SER A 72 1.92 3.05 1.80
C SER A 72 0.63 3.88 1.64
N VAL A 73 0.47 4.97 2.40
CA VAL A 73 -0.69 5.86 2.30
C VAL A 73 -0.79 6.49 0.90
N LEU A 74 0.29 7.12 0.44
CA LEU A 74 0.32 7.78 -0.87
C LEU A 74 0.02 6.81 -2.02
N ARG A 75 0.62 5.61 -1.97
CA ARG A 75 0.37 4.56 -2.95
C ARG A 75 -1.09 4.12 -2.98
N ASN A 76 -1.70 3.90 -1.82
CA ASN A 76 -3.10 3.47 -1.76
C ASN A 76 -4.06 4.58 -2.18
N LEU A 77 -3.80 5.85 -1.88
CA LEU A 77 -4.55 6.99 -2.43
C LEU A 77 -4.45 7.05 -3.96
N LYS A 78 -3.24 6.87 -4.52
CA LYS A 78 -3.04 6.77 -5.97
C LYS A 78 -3.85 5.61 -6.57
N ILE A 79 -3.85 4.44 -5.92
CA ILE A 79 -4.61 3.26 -6.39
C ILE A 79 -6.11 3.54 -6.40
N ILE A 80 -6.68 4.18 -5.38
CA ILE A 80 -8.09 4.58 -5.36
C ILE A 80 -8.41 5.45 -6.58
N GLY A 81 -7.58 6.45 -6.87
CA GLY A 81 -7.74 7.31 -8.05
C GLY A 81 -7.67 6.52 -9.37
N ILE A 82 -6.70 5.60 -9.50
CA ILE A 82 -6.57 4.74 -10.68
C ILE A 82 -7.80 3.85 -10.85
N PHE A 83 -8.26 3.19 -9.78
CA PHE A 83 -9.41 2.27 -9.85
C PHE A 83 -10.71 3.00 -10.18
N THR A 84 -10.91 4.19 -9.62
CA THR A 84 -12.03 5.06 -9.96
C THR A 84 -11.98 5.45 -11.44
N ARG A 85 -10.82 5.87 -11.95
CA ARG A 85 -10.63 6.20 -13.36
C ARG A 85 -10.91 5.00 -14.28
N LEU A 86 -10.38 3.82 -13.95
CA LEU A 86 -10.63 2.59 -14.72
C LEU A 86 -12.13 2.24 -14.76
N ALA A 87 -12.84 2.43 -13.64
CA ALA A 87 -14.27 2.16 -13.59
C ALA A 87 -15.10 3.15 -14.42
N ILE A 88 -14.77 4.43 -14.36
CA ILE A 88 -15.53 5.50 -15.04
C ILE A 88 -15.17 5.53 -16.53
N ARG A 89 -13.88 5.68 -16.86
CA ARG A 89 -13.38 5.86 -18.22
C ARG A 89 -13.40 4.56 -19.02
N ASP A 90 -12.83 3.50 -18.43
CA ASP A 90 -12.59 2.24 -19.15
C ASP A 90 -13.69 1.20 -18.88
N LYS A 91 -14.76 1.59 -18.14
CA LYS A 91 -15.92 0.76 -17.78
C LYS A 91 -15.55 -0.54 -17.00
N LYS A 92 -14.37 -0.60 -16.42
CA LYS A 92 -13.86 -1.75 -15.66
C LYS A 92 -14.30 -1.69 -14.20
N LYS A 93 -15.61 -1.81 -13.95
CA LYS A 93 -16.23 -1.68 -12.62
C LYS A 93 -15.73 -2.67 -11.56
N ILE A 94 -15.09 -3.77 -11.96
CA ILE A 94 -14.54 -4.78 -11.04
C ILE A 94 -13.53 -4.19 -10.04
N TYR A 95 -12.79 -3.15 -10.45
CA TYR A 95 -11.81 -2.48 -9.59
C TYR A 95 -12.43 -1.73 -8.42
N LEU A 96 -13.69 -1.30 -8.51
CA LEU A 96 -14.40 -0.63 -7.41
C LEU A 96 -14.47 -1.51 -6.16
N LYS A 97 -14.57 -2.83 -6.32
CA LYS A 97 -14.63 -3.79 -5.20
C LYS A 97 -13.37 -3.78 -4.33
N LEU A 98 -12.26 -3.25 -4.85
CA LEU A 98 -10.98 -3.19 -4.14
C LEU A 98 -10.80 -1.88 -3.36
N ILE A 99 -11.59 -0.84 -3.67
CA ILE A 99 -11.47 0.49 -3.04
C ILE A 99 -11.69 0.45 -1.52
N PRO A 100 -12.72 -0.26 -0.99
CA PRO A 100 -12.89 -0.33 0.47
C PRO A 100 -11.68 -0.92 1.19
N TYR A 101 -11.02 -1.91 0.59
CA TYR A 101 -9.80 -2.47 1.19
C TYR A 101 -8.61 -1.52 1.10
N ALA A 102 -8.48 -0.75 0.01
CA ALA A 102 -7.47 0.30 -0.09
C ALA A 102 -7.66 1.37 1.01
N TRP A 103 -8.90 1.77 1.31
CA TRP A 103 -9.20 2.65 2.44
C TRP A 103 -8.82 2.04 3.79
N ASN A 104 -9.11 0.76 4.02
CA ASN A 104 -8.69 0.07 5.25
C ASN A 104 -7.16 0.06 5.43
N LEU A 105 -6.39 -0.06 4.34
CA LEU A 105 -4.93 0.01 4.39
C LEU A 105 -4.45 1.42 4.73
N ILE A 106 -5.06 2.46 4.18
CA ILE A 106 -4.78 3.85 4.53
C ILE A 106 -5.07 4.08 6.02
N GLU A 107 -6.25 3.74 6.50
CA GLU A 107 -6.65 3.92 7.89
C GLU A 107 -5.73 3.17 8.87
N LEU A 108 -5.26 1.96 8.48
CA LEU A 108 -4.30 1.20 9.27
C LEU A 108 -3.00 1.98 9.51
N ARG A 109 -2.53 2.76 8.53
CA ARG A 109 -1.29 3.54 8.62
C ARG A 109 -1.49 4.90 9.28
N LEU A 110 -2.65 5.54 9.06
CA LEU A 110 -2.97 6.84 9.66
C LEU A 110 -3.18 6.78 11.18
N LYS A 111 -3.53 5.61 11.73
CA LYS A 111 -4.09 5.49 13.08
C LYS A 111 -3.16 5.95 14.20
N ASN A 112 -1.86 5.70 14.08
CA ASN A 112 -0.89 5.86 15.18
C ASN A 112 0.32 6.74 14.81
N ASN A 113 0.24 7.54 13.77
CA ASN A 113 1.36 8.38 13.37
C ASN A 113 0.92 9.84 13.23
N VAL A 114 1.46 10.69 14.09
CA VAL A 114 1.14 12.13 14.21
C VAL A 114 1.43 12.88 12.90
N ILE A 115 2.37 12.42 12.09
CA ILE A 115 2.71 13.03 10.79
C ILE A 115 1.50 13.13 9.85
N PHE A 116 0.48 12.30 10.06
CA PHE A 116 -0.73 12.27 9.24
C PHE A 116 -1.90 13.09 9.80
N LYS A 117 -1.72 13.87 10.86
CA LYS A 117 -2.82 14.59 11.53
C LYS A 117 -3.65 15.40 10.53
N ASP A 118 -3.00 16.24 9.73
CA ASP A 118 -3.69 17.13 8.80
C ASP A 118 -4.26 16.36 7.60
N LEU A 119 -3.51 15.39 7.07
CA LEU A 119 -4.03 14.51 6.02
C LEU A 119 -5.25 13.73 6.48
N LYS A 120 -5.20 13.17 7.70
CA LYS A 120 -6.34 12.45 8.27
C LYS A 120 -7.56 13.34 8.39
N TYR A 121 -7.41 14.56 8.91
CA TYR A 121 -8.49 15.54 8.98
C TYR A 121 -9.08 15.83 7.59
N CYS A 122 -8.22 16.13 6.61
CA CYS A 122 -8.64 16.37 5.24
C CYS A 122 -9.44 15.19 4.65
N LEU A 123 -8.96 13.96 4.87
CA LEU A 123 -9.63 12.76 4.38
C LEU A 123 -10.97 12.50 5.10
N ASP A 124 -11.05 12.77 6.40
CA ASP A 124 -12.27 12.55 7.19
C ASP A 124 -13.37 13.54 6.82
N VAL A 125 -13.00 14.79 6.51
CA VAL A 125 -13.94 15.83 6.07
C VAL A 125 -14.48 15.55 4.65
N ASN A 126 -13.60 15.13 3.73
CA ASN A 126 -13.98 15.03 2.31
C ASN A 126 -14.48 13.64 1.89
N PHE A 127 -14.17 12.59 2.64
CA PHE A 127 -14.53 11.21 2.31
C PHE A 127 -15.25 10.55 3.48
N SER A 128 -16.57 10.64 3.51
CA SER A 128 -17.40 9.97 4.54
C SER A 128 -17.17 8.45 4.51
N LYS A 129 -17.50 7.77 5.62
CA LYS A 129 -17.44 6.29 5.68
C LYS A 129 -18.27 5.62 4.58
N LYS A 130 -19.42 6.21 4.23
CA LYS A 130 -20.28 5.74 3.15
C LYS A 130 -19.51 5.73 1.81
N ILE A 131 -18.80 6.81 1.49
CA ILE A 131 -17.98 6.92 0.26
C ILE A 131 -16.83 5.90 0.29
N ARG A 132 -16.12 5.76 1.43
CA ARG A 132 -14.98 4.84 1.54
C ARG A 132 -15.40 3.38 1.37
N LEU A 133 -16.59 3.01 1.83
CA LEU A 133 -17.12 1.65 1.73
C LEU A 133 -17.93 1.41 0.46
N LEU A 134 -18.15 2.42 -0.36
CA LEU A 134 -19.02 2.36 -1.56
C LEU A 134 -20.42 1.82 -1.23
N ILE A 135 -20.97 2.23 -0.09
CA ILE A 135 -22.34 1.89 0.32
C ILE A 135 -23.27 2.96 -0.28
N ASN A 136 -24.28 2.49 -1.03
CA ASN A 136 -25.34 3.33 -1.60
C ASN A 136 -26.28 3.86 -0.51
#